data_3e20ade06acf1ab5c38ab62629238d93
#
_entry.id   3e20ade06acf1ab5c38ab62629238d93
#
_cell.length_a   1.000
_cell.length_b   1.000
_cell.length_c   1.000
_cell.angle_alpha   90.00
_cell.angle_beta   90.00
_cell.angle_gamma   90.00
#
_symmetry.space_group_name_H-M   'P 1'
#
loop_
_entity.id
_entity.type
_entity.pdbx_description
1 polymer ?
#
loop_
_entity_poly.entity_id
_entity_poly.type
_entity_poly.pdbx_seq_one_letter_code
_entity_poly.pdbx_strand_id
1 'polypeptide(L)'
;MDTALRGETGGRTPRDLLFSIAEEAIRACDAARAVTRAVGAEPGRIVVGGRPIRTLPQGRLLVLACGKAAEPMYEAFRARLAAAGSKRPVRALIVHPAPAEKRPPAKPEAGRPALRQENVTSVQAEHPVPGKGSFNAGALALRLFASARSGDDVVALISGGGSALLEAPLVPFVTPKEMARLNEVLIVSGAPIGAINTVRKHLSAAKGGRLALLARQARSLSTLVVCDVDVERFEEVASGPTAPDRTSLDDLVETISRYGLAPALPERLLEGLRTGRLPETPKPKETIFKRAKSILLLSNLDLRNAAVRGGLARGLSAEAMPTEITGPVEEAVEMVARAIEGAPTGLRLLVLGGEPRTVPPAGGQGGRAQDLALRLALRMRNLSVRGWAFIATGSDGRDGSSPAAGAFVDSSTLERARALGLDPEKMLARGDSYRLFHRLGDDLVTGPTGTNVRDLYLLLTGLPRRERPAPEAASPATPRPVSVVVPGWRPAPPRPAPRPVRPAPPPAPPAPPKSPARREPAKVRRAGKKPRPRPRRGARSRRRR
;
A
#
# COMPACT_ATOMS: atom_id res chain seq x y z
N MET A 1 -2.00 38.06 24.62
CA MET A 1 -1.83 36.60 24.83
C MET A 1 -1.47 35.83 23.57
N ASP A 2 -1.87 36.30 22.43
CA ASP A 2 -1.41 35.78 21.12
C ASP A 2 0.10 36.03 20.86
N THR A 3 0.72 36.92 21.64
CA THR A 3 2.13 37.35 21.45
C THR A 3 3.15 36.33 22.00
N ALA A 4 2.84 35.62 23.08
CA ALA A 4 3.73 34.59 23.65
C ALA A 4 3.80 33.34 22.77
N LEU A 5 2.66 32.86 22.26
CA LEU A 5 2.58 31.78 21.27
C LEU A 5 3.29 32.15 19.97
N ARG A 6 3.16 33.41 19.52
CA ARG A 6 3.82 33.91 18.31
C ARG A 6 5.34 33.99 18.45
N GLY A 7 5.86 34.20 19.67
CA GLY A 7 7.30 34.18 19.95
C GLY A 7 7.90 32.79 19.86
N GLU A 8 7.27 31.79 20.47
CA GLU A 8 7.77 30.41 20.56
C GLU A 8 7.48 29.55 19.34
N THR A 9 6.40 29.84 18.58
CA THR A 9 6.01 29.07 17.38
C THR A 9 6.27 29.83 16.06
N GLY A 10 6.94 30.97 16.09
CA GLY A 10 7.18 31.80 14.89
C GLY A 10 5.88 32.35 14.28
N GLY A 11 4.84 32.59 15.07
CA GLY A 11 3.56 33.14 14.63
C GLY A 11 2.57 32.11 14.05
N ARG A 12 2.88 30.82 14.09
CA ARG A 12 2.03 29.73 13.59
C ARG A 12 1.11 29.20 14.70
N THR A 13 -0.09 28.73 14.30
CA THR A 13 -0.94 27.96 15.22
C THR A 13 -0.32 26.59 15.51
N PRO A 14 -0.61 25.94 16.66
CA PRO A 14 -0.16 24.58 16.93
C PRO A 14 -0.52 23.59 15.81
N ARG A 15 -1.67 23.78 15.18
CA ARG A 15 -2.13 23.00 14.04
C ARG A 15 -1.21 23.17 12.83
N ASP A 16 -0.95 24.43 12.41
CA ASP A 16 -0.10 24.71 11.25
C ASP A 16 1.35 24.25 11.48
N LEU A 17 1.82 24.37 12.72
CA LEU A 17 3.13 23.89 13.11
C LEU A 17 3.24 22.37 12.95
N LEU A 18 2.32 21.60 13.55
CA LEU A 18 2.31 20.15 13.45
C LEU A 18 2.11 19.66 12.01
N PHE A 19 1.21 20.30 11.23
CA PHE A 19 1.03 19.97 9.83
C PHE A 19 2.30 20.19 9.02
N SER A 20 2.99 21.34 9.23
CA SER A 20 4.24 21.61 8.50
C SER A 20 5.35 20.62 8.83
N ILE A 21 5.46 20.17 10.08
CA ILE A 21 6.43 19.14 10.50
C ILE A 21 6.08 17.79 9.87
N ALA A 22 4.80 17.38 9.91
CA ALA A 22 4.34 16.12 9.32
C ALA A 22 4.59 16.08 7.81
N GLU A 23 4.24 17.14 7.10
CA GLU A 23 4.46 17.26 5.66
C GLU A 23 5.94 17.17 5.28
N GLU A 24 6.80 17.90 5.99
CA GLU A 24 8.25 17.86 5.78
C GLU A 24 8.83 16.48 6.04
N ALA A 25 8.38 15.81 7.10
CA ALA A 25 8.78 14.44 7.43
C ALA A 25 8.36 13.43 6.35
N ILE A 26 7.13 13.52 5.85
CA ILE A 26 6.63 12.67 4.77
C ILE A 26 7.43 12.93 3.48
N ARG A 27 7.69 14.18 3.13
CA ARG A 27 8.52 14.54 1.96
C ARG A 27 9.97 14.05 2.08
N ALA A 28 10.52 13.98 3.30
CA ALA A 28 11.84 13.42 3.53
C ALA A 28 11.91 11.90 3.25
N CYS A 29 10.77 11.20 3.37
CA CYS A 29 10.61 9.79 3.07
C CYS A 29 10.19 9.51 1.62
N ASP A 30 10.62 10.35 0.67
CA ASP A 30 10.37 10.15 -0.76
C ASP A 30 11.08 8.89 -1.28
N ALA A 31 10.30 7.95 -1.80
CA ALA A 31 10.80 6.65 -2.27
C ALA A 31 11.72 6.78 -3.49
N ALA A 32 11.45 7.72 -4.40
CA ALA A 32 12.30 7.97 -5.57
C ALA A 32 13.67 8.51 -5.16
N ARG A 33 13.70 9.46 -4.23
CA ARG A 33 14.96 9.98 -3.66
C ARG A 33 15.74 8.91 -2.92
N ALA A 34 15.05 8.01 -2.20
CA ALA A 34 15.70 6.91 -1.51
C ALA A 34 16.35 5.93 -2.49
N VAL A 35 15.68 5.57 -3.59
CA VAL A 35 16.27 4.78 -4.68
C VAL A 35 17.46 5.51 -5.30
N THR A 36 17.33 6.82 -5.57
CA THR A 36 18.42 7.63 -6.15
C THR A 36 19.68 7.61 -5.27
N ARG A 37 19.53 7.66 -3.93
CA ARG A 37 20.64 7.57 -2.98
C ARG A 37 21.25 6.16 -2.90
N ALA A 38 20.41 5.12 -2.96
CA ALA A 38 20.83 3.73 -2.81
C ALA A 38 21.45 3.14 -4.09
N VAL A 39 21.20 3.77 -5.25
CA VAL A 39 21.69 3.32 -6.55
C VAL A 39 22.75 4.29 -7.06
N GLY A 40 24.02 3.95 -6.84
CA GLY A 40 25.16 4.67 -7.43
C GLY A 40 25.14 4.53 -8.96
N ALA A 41 25.45 5.61 -9.68
CA ALA A 41 25.59 5.58 -11.14
C ALA A 41 26.98 6.08 -11.52
N GLU A 42 27.77 5.19 -12.12
CA GLU A 42 29.10 5.45 -12.61
C GLU A 42 29.19 5.07 -14.10
N PRO A 43 30.09 5.64 -14.87
CA PRO A 43 30.26 5.23 -16.28
C PRO A 43 30.46 3.72 -16.40
N GLY A 44 29.58 3.06 -17.15
CA GLY A 44 29.67 1.62 -17.40
C GLY A 44 29.15 0.70 -16.29
N ARG A 45 28.68 1.23 -15.13
CA ARG A 45 28.08 0.43 -14.05
C ARG A 45 27.11 1.23 -13.17
N ILE A 46 26.15 0.53 -12.59
CA ILE A 46 25.42 1.00 -11.41
C ILE A 46 25.85 0.18 -10.19
N VAL A 47 25.73 0.76 -9.02
CA VAL A 47 25.97 0.07 -7.75
C VAL A 47 24.68 0.03 -6.96
N VAL A 48 24.15 -1.17 -6.72
CA VAL A 48 22.90 -1.37 -5.97
C VAL A 48 23.22 -2.04 -4.64
N GLY A 49 23.07 -1.30 -3.54
CA GLY A 49 23.38 -1.79 -2.18
C GLY A 49 24.82 -2.30 -2.05
N GLY A 50 25.80 -1.62 -2.64
CA GLY A 50 27.21 -2.00 -2.66
C GLY A 50 27.58 -3.06 -3.69
N ARG A 51 26.63 -3.58 -4.49
CA ARG A 51 26.91 -4.55 -5.57
C ARG A 51 26.99 -3.86 -6.92
N PRO A 52 28.08 -3.98 -7.66
CA PRO A 52 28.20 -3.44 -9.01
C PRO A 52 27.40 -4.30 -10.02
N ILE A 53 26.57 -3.64 -10.81
CA ILE A 53 25.88 -4.21 -11.96
C ILE A 53 26.42 -3.50 -13.20
N ARG A 54 27.09 -4.21 -14.09
CA ARG A 54 27.64 -3.66 -15.33
C ARG A 54 26.50 -3.20 -16.25
N THR A 55 26.67 -2.05 -16.88
CA THR A 55 25.69 -1.47 -17.83
C THR A 55 25.96 -1.86 -19.29
N LEU A 56 27.06 -2.59 -19.55
CA LEU A 56 27.37 -3.15 -20.87
C LEU A 56 26.45 -4.34 -21.20
N PRO A 57 26.25 -4.68 -22.50
CA PRO A 57 25.25 -5.66 -22.94
C PRO A 57 25.66 -7.11 -22.67
N GLN A 58 25.86 -7.47 -21.40
CA GLN A 58 26.09 -8.84 -20.96
C GLN A 58 24.89 -9.31 -20.14
N GLY A 59 23.92 -9.95 -20.80
CA GLY A 59 22.64 -10.34 -20.21
C GLY A 59 21.65 -9.17 -20.10
N ARG A 60 20.48 -9.49 -19.59
CA ARG A 60 19.37 -8.55 -19.42
C ARG A 60 19.31 -8.04 -17.97
N LEU A 61 18.63 -6.94 -17.79
CA LEU A 61 18.20 -6.46 -16.48
C LEU A 61 16.69 -6.71 -16.34
N LEU A 62 16.31 -7.60 -15.44
CA LEU A 62 14.92 -7.91 -15.13
C LEU A 62 14.52 -7.10 -13.91
N VAL A 63 13.46 -6.28 -14.02
CA VAL A 63 13.02 -5.38 -12.95
C VAL A 63 11.57 -5.67 -12.59
N LEU A 64 11.32 -5.88 -11.30
CA LEU A 64 9.98 -5.87 -10.72
C LEU A 64 9.85 -4.65 -9.83
N ALA A 65 8.90 -3.77 -10.09
CA ALA A 65 8.49 -2.73 -9.15
C ALA A 65 7.07 -3.04 -8.67
N CYS A 66 6.86 -3.15 -7.36
CA CYS A 66 5.57 -3.56 -6.81
C CYS A 66 5.24 -2.81 -5.51
N GLY A 67 4.04 -2.28 -5.43
CA GLY A 67 3.52 -1.58 -4.25
C GLY A 67 3.02 -0.17 -4.56
N LYS A 68 2.64 0.56 -3.51
CA LYS A 68 2.11 1.93 -3.62
C LYS A 68 3.13 2.93 -4.17
N ALA A 69 4.43 2.67 -3.99
CA ALA A 69 5.53 3.50 -4.50
C ALA A 69 6.23 2.89 -5.74
N ALA A 70 5.64 1.90 -6.40
CA ALA A 70 6.29 1.16 -7.50
C ALA A 70 6.73 2.06 -8.66
N GLU A 71 5.84 2.95 -9.14
CA GLU A 71 6.15 3.85 -10.26
C GLU A 71 7.29 4.83 -9.94
N PRO A 72 7.24 5.63 -8.85
CA PRO A 72 8.34 6.55 -8.54
C PRO A 72 9.66 5.84 -8.25
N MET A 73 9.64 4.65 -7.62
CA MET A 73 10.86 3.85 -7.43
C MET A 73 11.45 3.39 -8.76
N TYR A 74 10.61 2.92 -9.69
CA TYR A 74 11.07 2.49 -11.02
C TYR A 74 11.66 3.65 -11.82
N GLU A 75 10.98 4.79 -11.85
CA GLU A 75 11.48 5.97 -12.59
C GLU A 75 12.81 6.47 -12.05
N ALA A 76 12.98 6.50 -10.73
CA ALA A 76 14.26 6.86 -10.13
C ALA A 76 15.38 5.84 -10.48
N PHE A 77 15.08 4.55 -10.42
CA PHE A 77 16.02 3.50 -10.82
C PHE A 77 16.39 3.60 -12.29
N ARG A 78 15.42 3.79 -13.16
CA ARG A 78 15.59 4.01 -14.59
C ARG A 78 16.48 5.22 -14.90
N ALA A 79 16.25 6.34 -14.19
CA ALA A 79 17.08 7.54 -14.33
C ALA A 79 18.56 7.26 -13.95
N ARG A 80 18.81 6.44 -12.92
CA ARG A 80 20.18 6.04 -12.55
C ARG A 80 20.82 5.15 -13.62
N LEU A 81 20.06 4.24 -14.25
CA LEU A 81 20.54 3.45 -15.39
C LEU A 81 20.92 4.35 -16.58
N ALA A 82 20.08 5.32 -16.90
CA ALA A 82 20.35 6.27 -17.99
C ALA A 82 21.59 7.12 -17.69
N ALA A 83 21.73 7.63 -16.46
CA ALA A 83 22.90 8.41 -16.03
C ALA A 83 24.20 7.60 -16.11
N ALA A 84 24.14 6.27 -15.88
CA ALA A 84 25.29 5.38 -16.04
C ALA A 84 25.56 4.97 -17.52
N GLY A 85 24.81 5.50 -18.47
CA GLY A 85 24.93 5.17 -19.90
C GLY A 85 24.59 3.70 -20.22
N SER A 86 23.62 3.12 -19.51
CA SER A 86 23.29 1.69 -19.67
C SER A 86 22.83 1.36 -21.09
N LYS A 87 23.44 0.33 -21.67
CA LYS A 87 23.05 -0.26 -22.97
C LYS A 87 22.43 -1.66 -22.79
N ARG A 88 22.21 -2.10 -21.56
CA ARG A 88 21.60 -3.41 -21.29
C ARG A 88 20.11 -3.40 -21.65
N PRO A 89 19.61 -4.50 -22.24
CA PRO A 89 18.18 -4.68 -22.41
C PRO A 89 17.49 -4.75 -21.04
N VAL A 90 16.47 -3.93 -20.83
CA VAL A 90 15.65 -3.90 -19.61
C VAL A 90 14.28 -4.51 -19.89
N ARG A 91 13.87 -5.45 -19.06
CA ARG A 91 12.48 -5.93 -18.99
C ARG A 91 11.92 -5.59 -17.62
N ALA A 92 10.92 -4.76 -17.57
CA ALA A 92 10.32 -4.29 -16.33
C ALA A 92 8.83 -4.64 -16.25
N LEU A 93 8.42 -5.04 -15.04
CA LEU A 93 7.03 -5.16 -14.64
C LEU A 93 6.80 -4.17 -13.49
N ILE A 94 5.86 -3.25 -13.69
CA ILE A 94 5.44 -2.28 -12.67
C ILE A 94 4.03 -2.66 -12.24
N VAL A 95 3.82 -2.87 -10.94
CA VAL A 95 2.53 -3.25 -10.35
C VAL A 95 2.16 -2.23 -9.28
N HIS A 96 1.08 -1.50 -9.52
CA HIS A 96 0.64 -0.40 -8.66
C HIS A 96 -0.88 -0.44 -8.44
N PRO A 97 -1.42 0.17 -7.37
CA PRO A 97 -2.87 0.25 -7.17
C PRO A 97 -3.52 1.09 -8.26
N ALA A 98 -4.79 0.79 -8.55
CA ALA A 98 -5.59 1.67 -9.39
C ALA A 98 -5.65 3.07 -8.77
N PRO A 99 -5.51 4.16 -9.56
CA PRO A 99 -5.68 5.50 -9.03
C PRO A 99 -7.09 5.66 -8.45
N ALA A 100 -7.21 6.38 -7.34
CA ALA A 100 -8.49 6.62 -6.68
C ALA A 100 -9.48 7.40 -7.59
N GLU A 101 -8.97 8.18 -8.50
CA GLU A 101 -9.69 8.83 -9.60
C GLU A 101 -9.16 8.30 -10.93
N LYS A 102 -10.06 8.16 -11.93
CA LYS A 102 -9.67 7.79 -13.30
C LYS A 102 -8.80 8.89 -13.91
N ARG A 103 -7.51 8.88 -13.58
CA ARG A 103 -6.54 9.75 -14.23
C ARG A 103 -6.19 9.13 -15.59
N PRO A 104 -6.23 9.88 -16.68
CA PRO A 104 -5.69 9.36 -17.94
C PRO A 104 -4.22 8.98 -17.73
N PRO A 105 -3.74 7.90 -18.38
CA PRO A 105 -2.33 7.50 -18.28
C PRO A 105 -1.46 8.72 -18.54
N ALA A 106 -0.49 8.96 -17.67
CA ALA A 106 0.44 10.08 -17.84
C ALA A 106 1.10 9.92 -19.22
N LYS A 107 0.97 10.93 -20.07
CA LYS A 107 1.72 10.98 -21.33
C LYS A 107 3.21 10.91 -20.97
N PRO A 108 4.03 10.16 -21.73
CA PRO A 108 5.46 10.17 -21.53
C PRO A 108 5.94 11.63 -21.51
N GLU A 109 6.59 12.05 -20.43
CA GLU A 109 7.14 13.41 -20.36
C GLU A 109 8.16 13.60 -21.50
N ALA A 110 7.97 14.64 -22.30
CA ALA A 110 8.92 15.04 -23.30
C ALA A 110 10.26 15.38 -22.62
N GLY A 111 11.34 14.69 -23.03
CA GLY A 111 12.67 14.83 -22.39
C GLY A 111 13.12 13.65 -21.55
N ARG A 112 12.33 12.60 -21.42
CA ARG A 112 12.71 11.34 -20.75
C ARG A 112 13.94 10.72 -21.43
N PRO A 113 15.09 10.54 -20.75
CA PRO A 113 16.25 9.90 -21.35
C PRO A 113 15.88 8.45 -21.72
N ALA A 114 15.91 8.13 -23.01
CA ALA A 114 15.54 6.81 -23.51
C ALA A 114 16.63 5.78 -23.21
N LEU A 115 16.25 4.66 -22.58
CA LEU A 115 17.07 3.45 -22.58
C LEU A 115 16.88 2.76 -23.95
N ARG A 116 17.98 2.39 -24.63
CA ARG A 116 17.95 1.91 -26.03
C ARG A 116 17.10 0.66 -26.27
N GLN A 117 16.93 -0.20 -25.26
CA GLN A 117 16.14 -1.44 -25.34
C GLN A 117 15.38 -1.64 -24.02
N GLU A 118 14.25 -0.96 -23.87
CA GLU A 118 13.41 -1.03 -22.70
C GLU A 118 12.03 -1.61 -23.08
N ASN A 119 11.62 -2.68 -22.38
CA ASN A 119 10.28 -3.24 -22.47
C ASN A 119 9.64 -3.19 -21.09
N VAL A 120 8.67 -2.30 -20.92
CA VAL A 120 7.97 -2.04 -19.65
C VAL A 120 6.52 -2.48 -19.79
N THR A 121 6.08 -3.32 -18.86
CA THR A 121 4.67 -3.68 -18.67
C THR A 121 4.20 -3.06 -17.35
N SER A 122 3.18 -2.21 -17.40
CA SER A 122 2.53 -1.66 -16.21
C SER A 122 1.17 -2.32 -16.01
N VAL A 123 0.87 -2.69 -14.77
CA VAL A 123 -0.37 -3.36 -14.37
C VAL A 123 -0.98 -2.64 -13.18
N GLN A 124 -2.22 -2.20 -13.35
CA GLN A 124 -3.06 -1.76 -12.24
C GLN A 124 -3.67 -2.98 -11.56
N ALA A 125 -3.57 -3.01 -10.24
CA ALA A 125 -4.01 -4.13 -9.42
C ALA A 125 -4.87 -3.65 -8.25
N GLU A 126 -5.65 -4.57 -7.70
CA GLU A 126 -6.60 -4.29 -6.63
C GLU A 126 -5.92 -4.35 -5.25
N HIS A 127 -6.40 -3.49 -4.34
CA HIS A 127 -5.96 -3.41 -2.96
C HIS A 127 -7.14 -2.94 -2.08
N PRO A 128 -7.39 -3.49 -0.89
CA PRO A 128 -6.54 -4.42 -0.10
C PRO A 128 -6.78 -5.91 -0.42
N VAL A 129 -7.80 -6.27 -1.19
CA VAL A 129 -8.09 -7.65 -1.58
C VAL A 129 -7.61 -7.88 -3.01
N PRO A 130 -6.87 -8.98 -3.29
CA PRO A 130 -6.39 -9.28 -4.63
C PRO A 130 -7.55 -9.57 -5.58
N GLY A 131 -7.49 -9.01 -6.79
CA GLY A 131 -8.46 -9.17 -7.84
C GLY A 131 -7.82 -9.58 -9.17
N LYS A 132 -8.54 -9.36 -10.28
CA LYS A 132 -8.11 -9.76 -11.62
C LYS A 132 -6.76 -9.15 -12.02
N GLY A 133 -6.54 -7.88 -11.73
CA GLY A 133 -5.27 -7.19 -11.98
C GLY A 133 -4.13 -7.80 -11.19
N SER A 134 -4.37 -8.10 -9.89
CA SER A 134 -3.41 -8.71 -9.00
C SER A 134 -2.96 -10.10 -9.48
N PHE A 135 -3.90 -10.94 -9.94
CA PHE A 135 -3.59 -12.26 -10.47
C PHE A 135 -2.87 -12.18 -11.83
N ASN A 136 -3.22 -11.21 -12.68
CA ASN A 136 -2.49 -10.96 -13.91
C ASN A 136 -1.05 -10.52 -13.63
N ALA A 137 -0.85 -9.60 -12.68
CA ALA A 137 0.47 -9.15 -12.23
C ALA A 137 1.31 -10.33 -11.70
N GLY A 138 0.72 -11.20 -10.88
CA GLY A 138 1.37 -12.41 -10.40
C GLY A 138 1.82 -13.34 -11.54
N ALA A 139 0.95 -13.63 -12.49
CA ALA A 139 1.28 -14.46 -13.65
C ALA A 139 2.41 -13.85 -14.52
N LEU A 140 2.42 -12.51 -14.69
CA LEU A 140 3.50 -11.80 -15.38
C LEU A 140 4.81 -11.86 -14.61
N ALA A 141 4.78 -11.70 -13.28
CA ALA A 141 5.96 -11.81 -12.43
C ALA A 141 6.58 -13.22 -12.48
N LEU A 142 5.75 -14.27 -12.40
CA LEU A 142 6.23 -15.65 -12.54
C LEU A 142 6.97 -15.84 -13.87
N ARG A 143 6.39 -15.36 -15.00
CA ARG A 143 7.04 -15.43 -16.32
C ARG A 143 8.33 -14.61 -16.40
N LEU A 144 8.33 -13.40 -15.83
CA LEU A 144 9.51 -12.53 -15.81
C LEU A 144 10.67 -13.21 -15.10
N PHE A 145 10.45 -13.70 -13.87
CA PHE A 145 11.50 -14.33 -13.06
C PHE A 145 11.93 -15.69 -13.60
N ALA A 146 11.01 -16.51 -14.11
CA ALA A 146 11.33 -17.78 -14.75
C ALA A 146 12.13 -17.60 -16.06
N SER A 147 12.08 -16.42 -16.68
CA SER A 147 12.88 -16.12 -17.89
C SER A 147 14.34 -15.82 -17.61
N ALA A 148 14.75 -15.70 -16.34
CA ALA A 148 16.11 -15.36 -15.95
C ALA A 148 17.13 -16.41 -16.42
N ARG A 149 18.27 -15.94 -16.96
CA ARG A 149 19.36 -16.76 -17.50
C ARG A 149 20.69 -16.39 -16.82
N SER A 150 21.70 -17.22 -17.01
CA SER A 150 23.07 -16.89 -16.63
C SER A 150 23.49 -15.56 -17.30
N GLY A 151 24.03 -14.64 -16.50
CA GLY A 151 24.38 -13.28 -16.95
C GLY A 151 23.30 -12.22 -16.75
N ASP A 152 22.02 -12.59 -16.56
CA ASP A 152 20.98 -11.64 -16.19
C ASP A 152 21.14 -11.20 -14.73
N ASP A 153 20.79 -9.94 -14.43
CA ASP A 153 20.63 -9.45 -13.08
C ASP A 153 19.15 -9.13 -12.83
N VAL A 154 18.69 -9.39 -11.62
CA VAL A 154 17.32 -9.10 -11.18
C VAL A 154 17.34 -8.00 -10.15
N VAL A 155 16.47 -7.01 -10.31
CA VAL A 155 16.23 -5.95 -9.34
C VAL A 155 14.76 -5.92 -8.99
N ALA A 156 14.43 -6.04 -7.71
CA ALA A 156 13.08 -5.87 -7.18
C ALA A 156 13.00 -4.58 -6.38
N LEU A 157 12.02 -3.73 -6.70
CA LEU A 157 11.70 -2.48 -6.04
C LEU A 157 10.36 -2.69 -5.34
N ILE A 158 10.39 -2.91 -4.04
CA ILE A 158 9.24 -3.37 -3.28
C ILE A 158 8.81 -2.30 -2.27
N SER A 159 7.51 -2.04 -2.20
CA SER A 159 6.91 -1.14 -1.21
C SER A 159 5.59 -1.69 -0.68
N GLY A 160 5.01 -1.03 0.31
CA GLY A 160 3.78 -1.42 0.95
C GLY A 160 2.59 -1.62 0.00
N GLY A 161 1.67 -2.47 0.42
CA GLY A 161 0.50 -2.88 -0.38
C GLY A 161 0.76 -4.02 -1.36
N GLY A 162 2.02 -4.39 -1.61
CA GLY A 162 2.41 -5.42 -2.59
C GLY A 162 1.80 -6.80 -2.33
N SER A 163 1.45 -7.13 -1.09
CA SER A 163 0.82 -8.44 -0.76
C SER A 163 -0.51 -8.67 -1.46
N ALA A 164 -1.30 -7.62 -1.67
CA ALA A 164 -2.55 -7.71 -2.43
C ALA A 164 -2.34 -7.47 -3.93
N LEU A 165 -1.47 -6.53 -4.27
CA LEU A 165 -1.23 -6.13 -5.66
C LEU A 165 -0.56 -7.22 -6.51
N LEU A 166 0.28 -8.06 -5.90
CA LEU A 166 1.03 -9.13 -6.59
C LEU A 166 0.62 -10.49 -6.03
N GLU A 167 -0.29 -11.18 -6.72
CA GLU A 167 -0.79 -12.47 -6.26
C GLU A 167 -0.80 -13.52 -7.35
N ALA A 168 -0.31 -14.71 -7.04
CA ALA A 168 -0.38 -15.90 -7.88
C ALA A 168 -0.76 -17.11 -7.02
N PRO A 169 -1.99 -17.59 -7.08
CA PRO A 169 -2.40 -18.74 -6.29
C PRO A 169 -1.55 -19.99 -6.58
N LEU A 170 -1.25 -20.76 -5.56
CA LEU A 170 -0.49 -22.01 -5.68
C LEU A 170 -1.39 -23.12 -6.24
N VAL A 171 -1.43 -23.23 -7.56
CA VAL A 171 -2.17 -24.29 -8.27
C VAL A 171 -1.47 -25.65 -8.07
N PRO A 172 -2.21 -26.77 -7.88
CA PRO A 172 -3.67 -26.92 -7.93
C PRO A 172 -4.40 -26.68 -6.60
N PHE A 173 -3.70 -26.30 -5.54
CA PHE A 173 -4.23 -26.23 -4.18
C PHE A 173 -5.22 -25.10 -3.94
N VAL A 174 -5.03 -23.95 -4.61
CA VAL A 174 -5.87 -22.77 -4.44
C VAL A 174 -6.16 -22.13 -5.80
N THR A 175 -7.42 -21.77 -6.05
CA THR A 175 -7.84 -20.98 -7.22
C THR A 175 -7.80 -19.48 -6.94
N PRO A 176 -7.82 -18.59 -7.96
CA PRO A 176 -7.90 -17.15 -7.77
C PRO A 176 -9.10 -16.69 -6.92
N LYS A 177 -10.28 -17.29 -7.14
CA LYS A 177 -11.50 -16.96 -6.39
C LYS A 177 -11.38 -17.32 -4.89
N GLU A 178 -10.83 -18.49 -4.60
CA GLU A 178 -10.59 -18.92 -3.24
C GLU A 178 -9.50 -18.09 -2.55
N MET A 179 -8.45 -17.70 -3.28
CA MET A 179 -7.41 -16.83 -2.76
C MET A 179 -7.96 -15.44 -2.40
N ALA A 180 -8.82 -14.86 -3.21
CA ALA A 180 -9.47 -13.59 -2.90
C ALA A 180 -10.31 -13.70 -1.62
N ARG A 181 -11.20 -14.73 -1.54
CA ARG A 181 -12.03 -14.99 -0.36
C ARG A 181 -11.19 -15.23 0.89
N LEU A 182 -10.11 -15.99 0.77
CA LEU A 182 -9.22 -16.26 1.91
C LEU A 182 -8.56 -14.96 2.42
N ASN A 183 -8.15 -14.07 1.52
CA ASN A 183 -7.61 -12.78 1.94
C ASN A 183 -8.64 -11.90 2.68
N GLU A 184 -9.92 -11.93 2.28
CA GLU A 184 -11.01 -11.27 3.02
C GLU A 184 -11.13 -11.84 4.44
N VAL A 185 -11.16 -13.18 4.57
CA VAL A 185 -11.21 -13.85 5.87
C VAL A 185 -9.99 -13.51 6.74
N LEU A 186 -8.78 -13.53 6.16
CA LEU A 186 -7.56 -13.21 6.89
C LEU A 186 -7.54 -11.76 7.42
N ILE A 187 -8.06 -10.80 6.66
CA ILE A 187 -8.13 -9.39 7.08
C ILE A 187 -9.02 -9.22 8.32
N VAL A 188 -10.12 -9.96 8.39
CA VAL A 188 -11.10 -9.86 9.50
C VAL A 188 -10.87 -10.88 10.62
N SER A 189 -9.92 -11.81 10.48
CA SER A 189 -9.67 -12.89 11.44
C SER A 189 -9.11 -12.45 12.78
N GLY A 190 -8.64 -11.21 12.90
CA GLY A 190 -7.90 -10.72 14.08
C GLY A 190 -6.50 -11.33 14.24
N ALA A 191 -6.04 -12.17 13.30
CA ALA A 191 -4.70 -12.73 13.31
C ALA A 191 -3.63 -11.63 13.14
N PRO A 192 -2.49 -11.71 13.85
CA PRO A 192 -1.40 -10.76 13.66
C PRO A 192 -0.82 -10.90 12.25
N ILE A 193 -0.21 -9.83 11.73
CA ILE A 193 0.31 -9.78 10.36
C ILE A 193 1.30 -10.92 10.05
N GLY A 194 2.07 -11.37 11.04
CA GLY A 194 2.97 -12.51 10.89
C GLY A 194 2.24 -13.80 10.55
N ALA A 195 1.15 -14.11 11.26
CA ALA A 195 0.31 -15.27 11.00
C ALA A 195 -0.38 -15.17 9.64
N ILE A 196 -0.91 -13.99 9.30
CA ILE A 196 -1.48 -13.72 7.96
C ILE A 196 -0.44 -13.97 6.88
N ASN A 197 0.79 -13.49 7.04
CA ASN A 197 1.87 -13.69 6.08
C ASN A 197 2.31 -15.15 6.00
N THR A 198 2.29 -15.93 7.08
CA THR A 198 2.53 -17.38 7.05
C THR A 198 1.57 -18.06 6.08
N VAL A 199 0.27 -17.78 6.19
CA VAL A 199 -0.72 -18.33 5.25
C VAL A 199 -0.47 -17.86 3.82
N ARG A 200 -0.30 -16.56 3.61
CA ARG A 200 -0.08 -15.97 2.27
C ARG A 200 1.15 -16.54 1.56
N LYS A 201 2.25 -16.73 2.28
CA LYS A 201 3.51 -17.24 1.71
C LYS A 201 3.36 -18.71 1.24
N HIS A 202 2.69 -19.54 2.01
CA HIS A 202 2.52 -20.95 1.66
C HIS A 202 1.51 -21.19 0.54
N LEU A 203 0.51 -20.30 0.38
CA LEU A 203 -0.56 -20.47 -0.60
C LEU A 203 -0.36 -19.71 -1.91
N SER A 204 0.72 -18.93 -2.03
CA SER A 204 1.05 -18.14 -3.22
C SER A 204 2.29 -18.65 -3.93
N ALA A 205 2.24 -18.77 -5.25
CA ALA A 205 3.41 -19.06 -6.08
C ALA A 205 4.36 -17.86 -6.27
N ALA A 206 3.95 -16.65 -5.85
CA ALA A 206 4.74 -15.43 -6.00
C ALA A 206 5.38 -14.92 -4.70
N LYS A 207 5.05 -15.50 -3.54
CA LYS A 207 5.47 -15.03 -2.21
C LYS A 207 6.47 -15.99 -1.55
N GLY A 208 6.97 -15.62 -0.37
CA GLY A 208 7.84 -16.48 0.44
C GLY A 208 9.10 -16.95 -0.31
N GLY A 209 9.74 -16.08 -1.09
CA GLY A 209 10.96 -16.40 -1.83
C GLY A 209 10.76 -17.16 -3.15
N ARG A 210 9.54 -17.50 -3.52
CA ARG A 210 9.29 -18.30 -4.73
C ARG A 210 9.68 -17.58 -6.01
N LEU A 211 9.56 -16.23 -6.09
CA LEU A 211 10.07 -15.48 -7.24
C LEU A 211 11.60 -15.56 -7.31
N ALA A 212 12.30 -15.43 -6.18
CA ALA A 212 13.76 -15.60 -6.17
C ALA A 212 14.17 -16.99 -6.65
N LEU A 213 13.47 -18.04 -6.21
CA LEU A 213 13.75 -19.41 -6.65
C LEU A 213 13.55 -19.60 -8.15
N LEU A 214 12.55 -18.97 -8.76
CA LEU A 214 12.36 -18.98 -10.22
C LEU A 214 13.54 -18.34 -10.94
N ALA A 215 14.11 -17.28 -10.40
CA ALA A 215 15.29 -16.60 -10.95
C ALA A 215 16.63 -17.21 -10.51
N ARG A 216 16.67 -18.47 -10.06
CA ARG A 216 17.88 -19.12 -9.54
C ARG A 216 19.07 -19.15 -10.48
N GLN A 217 18.86 -18.99 -11.79
CA GLN A 217 19.93 -18.91 -12.79
C GLN A 217 20.52 -17.50 -12.92
N ALA A 218 19.85 -16.46 -12.41
CA ALA A 218 20.34 -15.10 -12.48
C ALA A 218 21.71 -14.96 -11.79
N ARG A 219 22.54 -14.06 -12.31
CA ARG A 219 23.85 -13.74 -11.74
C ARG A 219 23.71 -13.10 -10.35
N SER A 220 22.77 -12.19 -10.20
CA SER A 220 22.47 -11.54 -8.93
C SER A 220 20.97 -11.20 -8.81
N LEU A 221 20.52 -11.06 -7.56
CA LEU A 221 19.22 -10.53 -7.22
C LEU A 221 19.40 -9.45 -6.15
N SER A 222 18.90 -8.25 -6.39
CA SER A 222 18.91 -7.14 -5.44
C SER A 222 17.48 -6.66 -5.20
N THR A 223 17.08 -6.59 -3.94
CA THR A 223 15.74 -6.10 -3.55
C THR A 223 15.89 -4.82 -2.74
N LEU A 224 15.27 -3.74 -3.20
CA LEU A 224 15.21 -2.45 -2.53
C LEU A 224 13.82 -2.30 -1.94
N VAL A 225 13.75 -2.04 -0.64
CA VAL A 225 12.49 -2.10 0.12
C VAL A 225 12.20 -0.76 0.79
N VAL A 226 11.00 -0.22 0.54
CA VAL A 226 10.34 0.79 1.37
C VAL A 226 9.42 0.05 2.33
N CYS A 227 9.74 0.10 3.62
CA CYS A 227 9.18 -0.79 4.63
C CYS A 227 7.94 -0.22 5.30
N ASP A 228 6.83 -0.96 5.22
CA ASP A 228 5.57 -0.71 5.93
C ASP A 228 5.22 -1.78 6.98
N VAL A 229 6.21 -2.57 7.38
CA VAL A 229 6.12 -3.58 8.44
C VAL A 229 7.20 -3.29 9.50
N ASP A 230 7.32 -4.16 10.52
CA ASP A 230 8.39 -4.03 11.51
C ASP A 230 9.76 -4.10 10.83
N VAL A 231 10.67 -3.22 11.23
CA VAL A 231 11.95 -3.03 10.53
C VAL A 231 12.83 -4.29 10.53
N GLU A 232 12.75 -5.09 11.58
CA GLU A 232 13.44 -6.38 11.68
C GLU A 232 12.92 -7.41 10.67
N ARG A 233 11.74 -7.16 10.13
CA ARG A 233 11.04 -8.02 9.16
C ARG A 233 10.86 -7.34 7.80
N PHE A 234 11.65 -6.31 7.48
CA PHE A 234 11.48 -5.53 6.24
C PHE A 234 11.51 -6.40 4.97
N GLU A 235 12.17 -7.55 4.99
CA GLU A 235 12.19 -8.51 3.90
C GLU A 235 10.82 -9.16 3.64
N GLU A 236 9.88 -9.08 4.61
CA GLU A 236 8.52 -9.60 4.48
C GLU A 236 7.54 -8.62 3.82
N VAL A 237 7.96 -7.41 3.47
CA VAL A 237 7.14 -6.48 2.67
C VAL A 237 6.67 -7.19 1.40
N ALA A 238 5.40 -7.01 1.04
CA ALA A 238 4.72 -7.77 -0.02
C ALA A 238 4.70 -9.30 0.21
N SER A 239 4.78 -9.76 1.47
CA SER A 239 4.92 -11.16 1.88
C SER A 239 6.19 -11.84 1.32
N GLY A 240 7.29 -11.07 1.19
CA GLY A 240 8.62 -11.58 0.88
C GLY A 240 8.75 -12.30 -0.46
N PRO A 241 8.42 -11.70 -1.62
CA PRO A 241 8.46 -12.39 -2.90
C PRO A 241 9.87 -12.87 -3.30
N THR A 242 10.89 -12.17 -2.83
CA THR A 242 12.31 -12.42 -3.14
C THR A 242 13.17 -12.77 -1.93
N ALA A 243 12.59 -12.81 -0.74
CA ALA A 243 13.26 -13.16 0.50
C ALA A 243 12.93 -14.60 0.93
N PRO A 244 13.86 -15.34 1.57
CA PRO A 244 13.58 -16.69 2.06
C PRO A 244 12.50 -16.69 3.12
N ASP A 245 11.67 -17.71 3.15
CA ASP A 245 10.69 -17.90 4.20
C ASP A 245 11.29 -18.66 5.38
N ARG A 246 11.17 -18.08 6.56
CA ARG A 246 11.59 -18.70 7.83
C ARG A 246 10.51 -19.55 8.46
N THR A 247 9.24 -19.38 8.03
CA THR A 247 8.09 -20.19 8.52
C THR A 247 7.99 -21.50 7.76
N SER A 248 7.44 -22.52 8.39
CA SER A 248 7.31 -23.88 7.87
C SER A 248 5.84 -24.25 7.58
N LEU A 249 5.63 -25.42 6.98
CA LEU A 249 4.28 -26.01 6.87
C LEU A 249 3.69 -26.30 8.25
N ASP A 250 4.49 -26.62 9.27
CA ASP A 250 4.01 -26.80 10.63
C ASP A 250 3.49 -25.50 11.23
N ASP A 251 4.19 -24.37 10.99
CA ASP A 251 3.71 -23.04 11.37
C ASP A 251 2.40 -22.67 10.65
N LEU A 252 2.24 -23.11 9.40
CA LEU A 252 0.99 -22.94 8.66
C LEU A 252 -0.15 -23.73 9.32
N VAL A 253 0.07 -25.00 9.68
CA VAL A 253 -0.91 -25.86 10.36
C VAL A 253 -1.30 -25.26 11.70
N GLU A 254 -0.31 -24.83 12.51
CA GLU A 254 -0.57 -24.15 13.78
C GLU A 254 -1.40 -22.87 13.59
N THR A 255 -1.05 -22.05 12.59
CA THR A 255 -1.79 -20.83 12.28
C THR A 255 -3.24 -21.12 11.88
N ILE A 256 -3.46 -22.12 11.01
CA ILE A 256 -4.81 -22.53 10.60
C ILE A 256 -5.65 -22.96 11.82
N SER A 257 -5.07 -23.76 12.71
CA SER A 257 -5.73 -24.24 13.92
C SER A 257 -6.03 -23.10 14.90
N ARG A 258 -5.02 -22.28 15.22
CA ARG A 258 -5.11 -21.20 16.23
C ARG A 258 -6.15 -20.15 15.87
N TYR A 259 -6.29 -19.81 14.60
CA TYR A 259 -7.24 -18.77 14.13
C TYR A 259 -8.49 -19.34 13.46
N GLY A 260 -8.73 -20.65 13.57
CA GLY A 260 -9.95 -21.27 13.06
C GLY A 260 -10.14 -21.11 11.54
N LEU A 261 -9.07 -21.10 10.75
CA LEU A 261 -9.12 -20.77 9.32
C LEU A 261 -9.56 -21.95 8.43
N ALA A 262 -9.60 -23.19 8.97
CA ALA A 262 -9.91 -24.39 8.20
C ALA A 262 -11.21 -24.31 7.36
N PRO A 263 -12.34 -23.76 7.86
CA PRO A 263 -13.56 -23.64 7.07
C PRO A 263 -13.44 -22.72 5.84
N ALA A 264 -12.46 -21.83 5.81
CA ALA A 264 -12.21 -20.91 4.70
C ALA A 264 -11.25 -21.51 3.64
N LEU A 265 -10.62 -22.64 3.94
CA LEU A 265 -9.61 -23.27 3.08
C LEU A 265 -10.23 -24.35 2.18
N PRO A 266 -9.78 -24.49 0.92
CA PRO A 266 -10.22 -25.56 0.04
C PRO A 266 -9.83 -26.94 0.58
N GLU A 267 -10.72 -27.95 0.49
CA GLU A 267 -10.43 -29.31 0.97
C GLU A 267 -9.18 -29.92 0.33
N ARG A 268 -8.93 -29.68 -0.97
CA ARG A 268 -7.72 -30.15 -1.65
C ARG A 268 -6.42 -29.57 -1.08
N LEU A 269 -6.48 -28.37 -0.47
CA LEU A 269 -5.35 -27.79 0.25
C LEU A 269 -5.11 -28.52 1.57
N LEU A 270 -6.17 -28.73 2.35
CA LEU A 270 -6.10 -29.47 3.63
C LEU A 270 -5.62 -30.90 3.39
N GLU A 271 -6.10 -31.56 2.33
CA GLU A 271 -5.61 -32.86 1.90
C GLU A 271 -4.13 -32.82 1.48
N GLY A 272 -3.72 -31.78 0.74
CA GLY A 272 -2.31 -31.56 0.35
C GLY A 272 -1.39 -31.43 1.56
N LEU A 273 -1.84 -30.75 2.63
CA LEU A 273 -1.14 -30.66 3.91
C LEU A 273 -1.04 -32.04 4.59
N ARG A 274 -2.17 -32.73 4.76
CA ARG A 274 -2.22 -34.06 5.41
C ARG A 274 -1.37 -35.13 4.70
N THR A 275 -1.26 -35.04 3.39
CA THR A 275 -0.52 -36.02 2.55
C THR A 275 0.89 -35.58 2.19
N GLY A 276 1.38 -34.45 2.69
CA GLY A 276 2.70 -33.90 2.37
C GLY A 276 2.88 -33.47 0.91
N ARG A 277 1.80 -33.30 0.16
CA ARG A 277 1.84 -32.87 -1.26
C ARG A 277 1.95 -31.34 -1.41
N LEU A 278 1.60 -30.56 -0.39
CA LEU A 278 1.79 -29.12 -0.43
C LEU A 278 3.29 -28.80 -0.37
N PRO A 279 3.86 -28.09 -1.37
CA PRO A 279 5.29 -27.83 -1.38
C PRO A 279 5.66 -26.77 -0.35
N GLU A 280 6.75 -27.02 0.37
CA GLU A 280 7.34 -26.07 1.30
C GLU A 280 7.80 -24.79 0.57
N THR A 281 7.84 -23.67 1.29
CA THR A 281 8.39 -22.41 0.79
C THR A 281 9.93 -22.45 0.72
N PRO A 282 10.58 -21.69 -0.19
CA PRO A 282 12.04 -21.61 -0.26
C PRO A 282 12.67 -21.14 1.05
N LYS A 283 13.65 -21.91 1.53
CA LYS A 283 14.36 -21.69 2.81
C LYS A 283 15.71 -20.98 2.61
N PRO A 284 16.27 -20.38 3.68
CA PRO A 284 17.52 -19.62 3.59
C PRO A 284 18.72 -20.37 2.99
N LYS A 285 18.69 -21.73 3.05
CA LYS A 285 19.75 -22.61 2.49
C LYS A 285 19.77 -22.65 0.95
N GLU A 286 18.71 -22.20 0.28
CA GLU A 286 18.66 -22.20 -1.18
C GLU A 286 19.76 -21.33 -1.80
N THR A 287 20.40 -21.84 -2.85
CA THR A 287 21.61 -21.25 -3.46
C THR A 287 21.39 -19.81 -3.95
N ILE A 288 20.15 -19.48 -4.38
CA ILE A 288 19.85 -18.13 -4.86
C ILE A 288 19.99 -17.09 -3.74
N PHE A 289 19.66 -17.41 -2.50
CA PHE A 289 19.75 -16.46 -1.40
C PHE A 289 21.18 -16.09 -1.01
N LYS A 290 22.18 -16.91 -1.37
CA LYS A 290 23.60 -16.53 -1.25
C LYS A 290 23.98 -15.39 -2.22
N ARG A 291 23.22 -15.23 -3.31
CA ARG A 291 23.41 -14.19 -4.34
C ARG A 291 22.35 -13.09 -4.27
N ALA A 292 21.33 -13.26 -3.45
CA ALA A 292 20.33 -12.25 -3.19
C ALA A 292 20.82 -11.28 -2.11
N LYS A 293 20.38 -10.01 -2.19
CA LYS A 293 20.61 -8.98 -1.18
C LYS A 293 19.37 -8.10 -1.06
N SER A 294 18.85 -8.02 0.13
CA SER A 294 17.78 -7.07 0.47
C SER A 294 18.39 -5.80 1.08
N ILE A 295 17.85 -4.65 0.70
CA ILE A 295 18.32 -3.33 1.10
C ILE A 295 17.12 -2.54 1.58
N LEU A 296 17.11 -2.19 2.86
CA LEU A 296 16.14 -1.26 3.44
C LEU A 296 16.44 0.15 2.94
N LEU A 297 15.48 0.79 2.30
CA LEU A 297 15.59 2.16 1.80
C LEU A 297 15.00 3.17 2.78
N LEU A 298 13.81 2.89 3.27
CA LEU A 298 13.03 3.73 4.16
C LEU A 298 12.19 2.86 5.09
N SER A 299 11.98 3.36 6.29
CA SER A 299 11.13 2.77 7.33
C SER A 299 10.39 3.86 8.12
N ASN A 300 9.55 3.46 9.05
CA ASN A 300 8.91 4.40 9.98
C ASN A 300 9.92 5.14 10.85
N LEU A 301 11.08 4.54 11.14
CA LEU A 301 12.15 5.21 11.88
C LEU A 301 12.67 6.45 11.12
N ASP A 302 12.81 6.37 9.79
CA ASP A 302 13.23 7.51 8.96
C ASP A 302 12.21 8.63 9.02
N LEU A 303 10.91 8.29 9.01
CA LEU A 303 9.80 9.25 9.12
C LEU A 303 9.81 9.95 10.47
N ARG A 304 9.93 9.19 11.57
CA ARG A 304 10.01 9.74 12.93
C ARG A 304 11.24 10.64 13.10
N ASN A 305 12.40 10.18 12.66
CA ASN A 305 13.64 10.97 12.70
C ASN A 305 13.55 12.25 11.89
N ALA A 306 12.87 12.24 10.75
CA ALA A 306 12.63 13.44 9.96
C ALA A 306 11.72 14.44 10.70
N ALA A 307 10.67 13.95 11.38
CA ALA A 307 9.78 14.78 12.18
C ALA A 307 10.51 15.39 13.39
N VAL A 308 11.37 14.62 14.07
CA VAL A 308 12.23 15.15 15.17
C VAL A 308 13.11 16.28 14.65
N ARG A 309 13.81 16.09 13.53
CA ARG A 309 14.63 17.16 12.93
C ARG A 309 13.80 18.39 12.58
N GLY A 310 12.58 18.18 12.06
CA GLY A 310 11.64 19.27 11.77
C GLY A 310 11.23 20.06 13.01
N GLY A 311 11.02 19.38 14.14
CA GLY A 311 10.77 20.01 15.45
C GLY A 311 11.96 20.78 15.97
N LEU A 312 13.14 20.17 16.01
CA LEU A 312 14.39 20.79 16.45
C LEU A 312 14.73 22.04 15.61
N ALA A 313 14.55 21.97 14.30
CA ALA A 313 14.80 23.13 13.42
C ALA A 313 13.86 24.31 13.69
N ARG A 314 12.78 24.11 14.42
CA ARG A 314 11.81 25.12 14.86
C ARG A 314 11.99 25.53 16.34
N GLY A 315 13.08 25.11 16.95
CA GLY A 315 13.41 25.44 18.35
C GLY A 315 12.62 24.63 19.39
N LEU A 316 11.90 23.58 18.99
CA LEU A 316 11.20 22.72 19.95
C LEU A 316 12.15 21.74 20.61
N SER A 317 11.91 21.41 21.89
CA SER A 317 12.43 20.16 22.45
C SER A 317 11.71 19.00 21.79
N ALA A 318 12.39 18.21 20.96
CA ALA A 318 11.78 17.16 20.16
C ALA A 318 12.48 15.82 20.32
N GLU A 319 11.71 14.78 20.57
CA GLU A 319 12.21 13.40 20.70
C GLU A 319 11.24 12.40 20.07
N ALA A 320 11.76 11.26 19.62
CA ALA A 320 10.95 10.14 19.14
C ALA A 320 10.81 9.07 20.23
N MET A 321 9.60 8.50 20.35
CA MET A 321 9.45 7.27 21.13
C MET A 321 10.26 6.14 20.50
N PRO A 322 10.96 5.32 21.31
CA PRO A 322 11.82 4.25 20.78
C PRO A 322 11.02 3.15 20.07
N THR A 323 9.83 2.83 20.58
CA THR A 323 8.97 1.76 20.06
C THR A 323 7.88 2.29 19.16
N GLU A 324 7.52 1.52 18.12
CA GLU A 324 6.36 1.80 17.28
C GLU A 324 5.06 1.39 17.99
N ILE A 325 4.01 2.16 17.72
CA ILE A 325 2.65 1.84 18.19
C ILE A 325 2.10 0.73 17.29
N THR A 326 1.84 -0.42 17.88
CA THR A 326 1.20 -1.58 17.25
C THR A 326 0.11 -2.10 18.19
N GLY A 327 -0.75 -2.99 17.76
CA GLY A 327 -1.81 -3.48 18.63
C GLY A 327 -3.14 -2.74 18.48
N PRO A 328 -4.08 -2.88 19.43
CA PRO A 328 -5.37 -2.20 19.39
C PRO A 328 -5.24 -0.68 19.48
N VAL A 329 -6.13 0.05 18.81
CA VAL A 329 -6.14 1.53 18.84
C VAL A 329 -6.38 2.08 20.25
N GLU A 330 -7.08 1.36 21.09
CA GLU A 330 -7.34 1.71 22.48
C GLU A 330 -6.05 1.81 23.31
N GLU A 331 -5.11 0.89 23.09
CA GLU A 331 -3.79 0.92 23.74
C GLU A 331 -2.97 2.14 23.27
N ALA A 332 -3.06 2.46 21.99
CA ALA A 332 -2.43 3.66 21.42
C ALA A 332 -2.98 4.94 22.06
N VAL A 333 -4.30 5.03 22.24
CA VAL A 333 -4.98 6.15 22.90
C VAL A 333 -4.49 6.31 24.33
N GLU A 334 -4.44 5.24 25.12
CA GLU A 334 -3.95 5.28 26.51
C GLU A 334 -2.47 5.67 26.59
N MET A 335 -1.64 5.19 25.66
CA MET A 335 -0.22 5.57 25.60
C MET A 335 -0.07 7.08 25.39
N VAL A 336 -0.78 7.66 24.41
CA VAL A 336 -0.72 9.10 24.11
C VAL A 336 -1.35 9.91 25.25
N ALA A 337 -2.46 9.46 25.82
CA ALA A 337 -3.10 10.13 26.97
C ALA A 337 -2.14 10.22 28.18
N ARG A 338 -1.45 9.13 28.53
CA ARG A 338 -0.43 9.13 29.62
C ARG A 338 0.73 10.07 29.30
N ALA A 339 1.16 10.15 28.05
CA ALA A 339 2.20 11.09 27.63
C ALA A 339 1.73 12.55 27.79
N ILE A 340 0.45 12.85 27.59
CA ILE A 340 -0.13 14.18 27.87
C ILE A 340 -0.23 14.44 29.37
N GLU A 341 -0.70 13.48 30.15
CA GLU A 341 -0.90 13.60 31.61
C GLU A 341 0.44 13.78 32.35
N GLY A 342 1.48 13.04 31.90
CA GLY A 342 2.82 13.10 32.49
C GLY A 342 3.75 14.11 31.83
N ALA A 343 3.24 14.99 30.96
CA ALA A 343 4.09 15.91 30.22
C ALA A 343 4.79 16.90 31.17
N PRO A 344 6.12 17.08 31.04
CA PRO A 344 6.85 18.09 31.81
C PRO A 344 6.44 19.50 31.36
N THR A 345 6.80 20.48 32.15
CA THR A 345 6.61 21.90 31.82
C THR A 345 7.49 22.31 30.63
N GLY A 346 6.97 23.24 29.79
CA GLY A 346 7.66 23.74 28.61
C GLY A 346 7.16 23.08 27.30
N LEU A 347 7.38 23.78 26.19
CA LEU A 347 6.92 23.38 24.88
C LEU A 347 7.76 22.20 24.35
N ARG A 348 7.10 21.08 24.07
CA ARG A 348 7.76 19.83 23.71
C ARG A 348 7.01 19.08 22.63
N LEU A 349 7.74 18.53 21.68
CA LEU A 349 7.25 17.67 20.62
C LEU A 349 7.66 16.22 20.89
N LEU A 350 6.69 15.34 21.13
CA LEU A 350 6.88 13.91 21.16
C LEU A 350 6.45 13.34 19.81
N VAL A 351 7.37 12.61 19.17
CA VAL A 351 7.14 11.98 17.86
C VAL A 351 6.93 10.49 18.07
N LEU A 352 5.81 9.97 17.59
CA LEU A 352 5.45 8.56 17.62
C LEU A 352 5.18 8.08 16.18
N GLY A 353 5.19 6.79 15.98
CA GLY A 353 4.83 6.20 14.71
C GLY A 353 4.38 4.76 14.87
N GLY A 354 3.89 4.16 13.79
CA GLY A 354 3.44 2.78 13.83
C GLY A 354 2.15 2.58 13.05
N GLU A 355 1.40 1.53 13.40
CA GLU A 355 0.17 1.16 12.73
C GLU A 355 -0.78 0.43 13.69
N PRO A 356 -1.51 1.18 14.58
CA PRO A 356 -2.48 0.58 15.46
C PRO A 356 -3.64 -0.01 14.65
N ARG A 357 -4.19 -1.09 15.19
CA ARG A 357 -5.33 -1.78 14.56
C ARG A 357 -6.64 -1.18 15.04
N THR A 358 -7.51 -0.86 14.09
CA THR A 358 -8.91 -0.51 14.35
C THR A 358 -9.82 -1.33 13.45
N VAL A 359 -11.00 -1.65 13.95
CA VAL A 359 -12.07 -2.28 13.17
C VAL A 359 -13.20 -1.27 13.08
N PRO A 360 -13.20 -0.39 12.07
CA PRO A 360 -14.26 0.59 11.94
C PRO A 360 -15.58 -0.13 11.62
N PRO A 361 -16.72 0.37 12.16
CA PRO A 361 -18.04 -0.11 11.78
C PRO A 361 -18.28 0.02 10.27
N ALA A 362 -19.08 -0.90 9.73
CA ALA A 362 -19.41 -0.89 8.31
C ALA A 362 -20.21 0.36 7.93
N GLY A 363 -19.87 1.00 6.81
CA GLY A 363 -20.61 2.13 6.24
C GLY A 363 -20.14 3.52 6.68
N GLY A 364 -19.23 3.62 7.65
CA GLY A 364 -18.61 4.88 8.04
C GLY A 364 -17.50 5.34 7.08
N GLN A 365 -17.12 6.62 7.19
CA GLN A 365 -16.04 7.21 6.44
C GLN A 365 -14.94 7.71 7.38
N GLY A 366 -13.74 7.11 7.26
CA GLY A 366 -12.59 7.39 8.12
C GLY A 366 -11.54 6.30 8.02
N GLY A 367 -10.53 6.39 8.86
CA GLY A 367 -9.48 5.40 8.99
C GLY A 367 -8.86 5.44 10.39
N ARG A 368 -7.80 4.63 10.61
CA ARG A 368 -7.20 4.43 11.94
C ARG A 368 -6.57 5.68 12.54
N ALA A 369 -5.98 6.56 11.72
CA ALA A 369 -5.37 7.79 12.20
C ALA A 369 -6.45 8.75 12.74
N GLN A 370 -7.53 8.93 11.99
CA GLN A 370 -8.67 9.75 12.40
C GLN A 370 -9.43 9.13 13.58
N ASP A 371 -9.57 7.80 13.61
CA ASP A 371 -10.19 7.07 14.71
C ASP A 371 -9.40 7.26 16.01
N LEU A 372 -8.06 7.11 15.97
CA LEU A 372 -7.16 7.35 17.10
C LEU A 372 -7.28 8.80 17.59
N ALA A 373 -7.26 9.78 16.69
CA ALA A 373 -7.37 11.20 17.02
C ALA A 373 -8.70 11.51 17.75
N LEU A 374 -9.82 10.98 17.24
CA LEU A 374 -11.14 11.20 17.85
C LEU A 374 -11.27 10.51 19.21
N ARG A 375 -10.80 9.27 19.34
CA ARG A 375 -10.77 8.55 20.62
C ARG A 375 -9.90 9.27 21.66
N LEU A 376 -8.75 9.80 21.24
CA LEU A 376 -7.91 10.60 22.14
C LEU A 376 -8.62 11.84 22.63
N ALA A 377 -9.29 12.60 21.76
CA ALA A 377 -10.07 13.76 22.16
C ALA A 377 -11.15 13.39 23.20
N LEU A 378 -11.89 12.28 22.97
CA LEU A 378 -12.90 11.75 23.88
C LEU A 378 -12.30 11.28 25.23
N ARG A 379 -11.16 10.61 25.20
CA ARG A 379 -10.44 10.15 26.40
C ARG A 379 -10.00 11.32 27.28
N MET A 380 -9.54 12.41 26.65
CA MET A 380 -9.03 13.60 27.35
C MET A 380 -10.14 14.56 27.85
N ARG A 381 -11.40 14.35 27.50
CA ARG A 381 -12.51 15.31 27.77
C ARG A 381 -12.73 15.65 29.24
N ASN A 382 -12.54 14.68 30.14
CA ASN A 382 -12.81 14.81 31.56
C ASN A 382 -11.55 15.19 32.37
N LEU A 383 -10.42 15.36 31.69
CA LEU A 383 -9.17 15.69 32.34
C LEU A 383 -8.95 17.20 32.31
N SER A 384 -8.49 17.74 33.44
CA SER A 384 -8.15 19.16 33.54
C SER A 384 -6.85 19.52 32.80
N VAL A 385 -6.25 18.54 32.10
CA VAL A 385 -5.01 18.75 31.33
C VAL A 385 -5.34 19.51 30.05
N ARG A 386 -4.78 20.68 29.92
CA ARG A 386 -4.90 21.54 28.74
C ARG A 386 -3.50 21.89 28.22
N GLY A 387 -3.43 22.51 27.09
CA GLY A 387 -2.14 22.91 26.51
C GLY A 387 -1.44 21.76 25.77
N TRP A 388 -2.22 20.94 25.12
CA TRP A 388 -1.73 19.90 24.21
C TRP A 388 -2.42 20.01 22.83
N ALA A 389 -1.71 19.54 21.81
CA ALA A 389 -2.22 19.36 20.46
C ALA A 389 -1.63 18.08 19.87
N PHE A 390 -2.40 17.40 19.06
CA PHE A 390 -2.00 16.11 18.47
C PHE A 390 -2.42 16.02 17.02
N ILE A 391 -1.58 15.40 16.20
CA ILE A 391 -1.90 15.01 14.82
C ILE A 391 -1.61 13.52 14.64
N ALA A 392 -2.51 12.84 13.95
CA ALA A 392 -2.32 11.49 13.46
C ALA A 392 -2.47 11.48 11.94
N THR A 393 -1.50 10.88 11.22
CA THR A 393 -1.51 10.89 9.75
C THR A 393 -0.83 9.67 9.14
N GLY A 394 -1.42 9.11 8.10
CA GLY A 394 -0.79 8.09 7.26
C GLY A 394 0.24 8.72 6.31
N SER A 395 1.41 8.09 6.18
CA SER A 395 2.47 8.58 5.29
C SER A 395 2.15 8.45 3.80
N ASP A 396 1.22 7.58 3.42
CA ASP A 396 0.81 7.36 2.02
C ASP A 396 -0.22 8.39 1.50
N GLY A 397 -0.67 9.30 2.39
CA GLY A 397 -1.59 10.37 2.05
C GLY A 397 -3.06 9.94 2.07
N ARG A 398 -3.37 8.79 2.68
CA ARG A 398 -4.73 8.27 2.78
C ARG A 398 -4.95 7.56 4.12
N ASP A 399 -6.10 7.78 4.72
CA ASP A 399 -6.50 7.11 5.96
C ASP A 399 -7.82 6.35 5.76
N GLY A 400 -7.72 5.04 5.65
CA GLY A 400 -8.85 4.12 5.45
C GLY A 400 -9.66 4.44 4.19
N SER A 401 -10.96 4.69 4.36
CA SER A 401 -11.90 5.01 3.28
C SER A 401 -12.01 6.51 2.97
N SER A 402 -11.29 7.36 3.73
CA SER A 402 -11.36 8.82 3.58
C SER A 402 -10.36 9.35 2.53
N PRO A 403 -10.60 10.54 1.95
CA PRO A 403 -9.61 11.24 1.11
C PRO A 403 -8.51 11.94 1.92
N ALA A 404 -8.69 12.08 3.25
CA ALA A 404 -7.70 12.67 4.13
C ALA A 404 -6.63 11.66 4.54
N ALA A 405 -5.41 12.13 4.78
CA ALA A 405 -4.31 11.36 5.33
C ALA A 405 -4.44 11.16 6.85
N GLY A 406 -5.19 12.03 7.53
CA GLY A 406 -5.31 12.02 8.97
C GLY A 406 -6.09 13.22 9.52
N ALA A 407 -5.90 13.50 10.82
CA ALA A 407 -6.59 14.58 11.50
C ALA A 407 -5.77 15.21 12.62
N PHE A 408 -6.17 16.44 12.98
CA PHE A 408 -5.70 17.20 14.11
C PHE A 408 -6.73 17.19 15.25
N VAL A 409 -6.26 17.12 16.49
CA VAL A 409 -7.07 17.32 17.69
C VAL A 409 -6.29 18.11 18.74
N ASP A 410 -7.05 18.85 19.55
CA ASP A 410 -6.57 19.56 20.74
C ASP A 410 -7.63 19.57 21.85
N SER A 411 -7.35 20.26 22.95
CA SER A 411 -8.28 20.37 24.08
C SER A 411 -9.59 21.10 23.75
N SER A 412 -9.71 21.78 22.60
CA SER A 412 -10.92 22.49 22.14
C SER A 412 -11.77 21.72 21.14
N THR A 413 -11.25 20.63 20.59
CA THR A 413 -11.88 19.89 19.47
C THR A 413 -13.31 19.46 19.76
N LEU A 414 -13.59 18.90 20.95
CA LEU A 414 -14.95 18.45 21.30
C LEU A 414 -15.91 19.61 21.53
N GLU A 415 -15.43 20.73 22.06
CA GLU A 415 -16.24 21.94 22.25
C GLU A 415 -16.63 22.54 20.88
N ARG A 416 -15.67 22.64 19.96
CA ARG A 416 -15.93 23.09 18.58
C ARG A 416 -16.88 22.16 17.84
N ALA A 417 -16.76 20.84 18.01
CA ALA A 417 -17.67 19.88 17.41
C ALA A 417 -19.11 20.06 17.88
N ARG A 418 -19.32 20.19 19.20
CA ARG A 418 -20.67 20.42 19.79
C ARG A 418 -21.26 21.77 19.38
N ALA A 419 -20.44 22.81 19.27
CA ALA A 419 -20.90 24.11 18.78
C ALA A 419 -21.42 24.06 17.33
N LEU A 420 -20.93 23.10 16.52
CA LEU A 420 -21.42 22.82 15.16
C LEU A 420 -22.57 21.80 15.14
N GLY A 421 -23.14 21.42 16.31
CA GLY A 421 -24.21 20.44 16.42
C GLY A 421 -23.76 19.00 16.11
N LEU A 422 -22.46 18.70 16.14
CA LEU A 422 -21.92 17.37 15.93
C LEU A 422 -21.89 16.58 17.25
N ASP A 423 -22.13 15.28 17.16
CA ASP A 423 -22.05 14.34 18.29
C ASP A 423 -20.83 13.42 18.07
N PRO A 424 -19.66 13.72 18.68
CA PRO A 424 -18.44 12.97 18.46
C PRO A 424 -18.53 11.48 18.82
N GLU A 425 -19.28 11.16 19.89
CA GLU A 425 -19.47 9.78 20.36
C GLU A 425 -20.27 8.96 19.33
N LYS A 426 -21.38 9.52 18.83
CA LYS A 426 -22.18 8.85 17.79
C LYS A 426 -21.43 8.73 16.47
N MET A 427 -20.65 9.75 16.11
CA MET A 427 -19.85 9.71 14.87
C MET A 427 -18.75 8.66 14.96
N LEU A 428 -18.05 8.55 16.11
CA LEU A 428 -17.10 7.47 16.35
C LEU A 428 -17.76 6.09 16.26
N ALA A 429 -18.90 5.90 16.92
CA ALA A 429 -19.65 4.65 16.92
C ALA A 429 -20.13 4.22 15.51
N ARG A 430 -20.25 5.14 14.57
CA ARG A 430 -20.59 4.89 13.16
C ARG A 430 -19.37 4.78 12.23
N GLY A 431 -18.16 4.98 12.75
CA GLY A 431 -16.95 5.03 11.94
C GLY A 431 -16.83 6.28 11.05
N ASP A 432 -17.52 7.37 11.41
CA ASP A 432 -17.61 8.62 10.63
C ASP A 432 -16.60 9.69 11.10
N SER A 433 -15.44 9.30 11.55
CA SER A 433 -14.39 10.22 12.03
C SER A 433 -13.98 11.25 10.98
N TYR A 434 -13.91 10.86 9.69
CA TYR A 434 -13.60 11.81 8.61
C TYR A 434 -14.63 12.95 8.52
N ARG A 435 -15.92 12.63 8.53
CA ARG A 435 -16.97 13.67 8.42
C ARG A 435 -16.94 14.66 9.57
N LEU A 436 -16.55 14.21 10.78
CA LEU A 436 -16.37 15.09 11.92
C LEU A 436 -15.20 16.07 11.67
N PHE A 437 -14.02 15.55 11.35
CA PHE A 437 -12.84 16.37 11.15
C PHE A 437 -12.95 17.30 9.95
N HIS A 438 -13.57 16.84 8.88
CA HIS A 438 -13.85 17.67 7.70
C HIS A 438 -14.77 18.86 8.04
N ARG A 439 -15.83 18.64 8.85
CA ARG A 439 -16.72 19.73 9.31
C ARG A 439 -16.01 20.68 10.25
N LEU A 440 -15.03 20.24 11.01
CA LEU A 440 -14.17 21.07 11.87
C LEU A 440 -13.07 21.81 11.08
N GLY A 441 -12.77 21.40 9.86
CA GLY A 441 -11.61 21.84 9.10
C GLY A 441 -10.29 21.33 9.69
N ASP A 442 -10.33 20.22 10.41
CA ASP A 442 -9.18 19.60 11.09
C ASP A 442 -8.64 18.36 10.36
N ASP A 443 -9.20 18.01 9.21
CA ASP A 443 -8.70 16.96 8.34
C ASP A 443 -7.41 17.39 7.64
N LEU A 444 -6.49 16.43 7.45
CA LEU A 444 -5.25 16.61 6.70
C LEU A 444 -5.40 15.97 5.33
N VAL A 445 -5.49 16.79 4.28
CA VAL A 445 -5.60 16.31 2.89
C VAL A 445 -4.30 16.59 2.15
N THR A 446 -3.50 15.55 1.93
CA THR A 446 -2.21 15.64 1.21
C THR A 446 -2.30 15.10 -0.21
N GLY A 447 -3.30 14.26 -0.51
CA GLY A 447 -3.30 13.39 -1.67
C GLY A 447 -2.21 12.30 -1.61
N PRO A 448 -2.07 11.48 -2.64
CA PRO A 448 -1.04 10.44 -2.70
C PRO A 448 0.37 11.02 -2.58
N THR A 449 1.15 10.55 -1.63
CA THR A 449 2.50 11.07 -1.31
C THR A 449 3.62 10.37 -2.08
N GLY A 450 3.34 9.20 -2.67
CA GLY A 450 4.35 8.37 -3.35
C GLY A 450 5.25 7.58 -2.42
N THR A 451 4.93 7.54 -1.11
CA THR A 451 5.61 6.68 -0.12
C THR A 451 4.60 5.90 0.70
N ASN A 452 5.05 4.92 1.47
CA ASN A 452 4.28 4.26 2.52
C ASN A 452 5.25 3.66 3.54
N VAL A 453 5.39 4.34 4.66
CA VAL A 453 6.22 3.94 5.80
C VAL A 453 5.42 3.96 7.10
N ARG A 454 4.15 3.53 7.06
CA ARG A 454 3.18 3.56 8.16
C ARG A 454 2.76 4.99 8.57
N ASP A 455 2.18 5.12 9.75
CA ASP A 455 1.64 6.38 10.25
C ASP A 455 2.65 7.15 11.09
N LEU A 456 2.44 8.45 11.16
CA LEU A 456 3.14 9.41 11.99
C LEU A 456 2.16 10.06 12.97
N TYR A 457 2.58 10.16 14.22
CA TYR A 457 1.85 10.84 15.27
C TYR A 457 2.73 11.89 15.91
N LEU A 458 2.25 13.12 16.01
CA LEU A 458 2.96 14.23 16.61
C LEU A 458 2.15 14.77 17.78
N LEU A 459 2.72 14.72 18.97
CA LEU A 459 2.13 15.28 20.19
C LEU A 459 2.93 16.48 20.63
N LEU A 460 2.28 17.63 20.67
CA LEU A 460 2.82 18.87 21.20
C LEU A 460 2.21 19.12 22.58
N THR A 461 3.04 19.30 23.60
CA THR A 461 2.65 19.58 24.99
C THR A 461 3.28 20.86 25.49
N GLY A 462 2.81 21.36 26.64
CA GLY A 462 3.35 22.59 27.24
C GLY A 462 2.85 23.87 26.55
N LEU A 463 1.80 23.78 25.76
CA LEU A 463 1.14 24.95 25.18
C LEU A 463 0.55 25.84 26.28
N PRO A 464 0.63 27.17 26.18
CA PRO A 464 0.00 28.07 27.12
C PRO A 464 -1.51 27.83 27.17
N ARG A 465 -2.08 27.92 28.38
CA ARG A 465 -3.52 27.78 28.57
C ARG A 465 -4.22 28.92 27.80
N ARG A 466 -5.13 28.57 26.90
CA ARG A 466 -6.09 29.57 26.39
C ARG A 466 -7.01 29.94 27.55
N GLU A 467 -6.91 31.16 28.04
CA GLU A 467 -7.99 31.71 28.87
C GLU A 467 -9.26 31.75 27.99
N ARG A 468 -10.36 31.33 28.56
CA ARG A 468 -11.67 31.51 27.88
C ARG A 468 -11.80 32.99 27.54
N PRO A 469 -12.03 33.37 26.28
CA PRO A 469 -12.56 34.67 26.01
C PRO A 469 -13.91 34.77 26.76
N ALA A 470 -14.10 35.87 27.48
CA ALA A 470 -15.41 36.17 28.04
C ALA A 470 -16.45 36.00 26.94
N PRO A 471 -17.67 35.52 27.22
CA PRO A 471 -18.69 35.31 26.22
C PRO A 471 -19.02 36.63 25.54
N GLU A 472 -18.41 36.85 24.39
CA GLU A 472 -18.75 37.93 23.49
C GLU A 472 -20.06 37.52 22.80
N ALA A 473 -21.05 38.39 22.87
CA ALA A 473 -22.37 38.14 22.33
C ALA A 473 -22.27 37.71 20.86
N ALA A 474 -22.85 36.55 20.56
CA ALA A 474 -22.78 35.89 19.28
C ALA A 474 -23.32 36.77 18.14
N SER A 475 -22.42 37.24 17.29
CA SER A 475 -22.76 37.53 15.89
C SER A 475 -22.60 36.24 15.09
N PRO A 476 -23.56 35.86 14.25
CA PRO A 476 -23.46 34.63 13.46
C PRO A 476 -22.39 34.78 12.39
N ALA A 477 -21.20 34.29 12.70
CA ALA A 477 -20.14 34.17 11.69
C ALA A 477 -20.40 32.93 10.83
N THR A 478 -20.65 33.15 9.57
CA THR A 478 -20.68 32.09 8.54
C THR A 478 -19.35 31.32 8.56
N PRO A 479 -19.34 29.98 8.73
CA PRO A 479 -18.10 29.21 8.69
C PRO A 479 -17.52 29.26 7.28
N ARG A 480 -16.34 29.86 7.12
CA ARG A 480 -15.53 29.68 5.91
C ARG A 480 -14.86 28.32 5.99
N PRO A 481 -15.03 27.43 5.00
CA PRO A 481 -14.27 26.20 4.92
C PRO A 481 -12.79 26.56 4.67
N VAL A 482 -11.94 26.36 5.65
CA VAL A 482 -10.49 26.50 5.49
C VAL A 482 -9.92 25.13 5.15
N SER A 483 -10.00 24.75 3.88
CA SER A 483 -9.16 23.67 3.36
C SER A 483 -7.73 24.21 3.29
N VAL A 484 -6.80 23.64 4.04
CA VAL A 484 -5.38 23.95 3.89
C VAL A 484 -4.90 23.36 2.59
N VAL A 485 -4.88 24.15 1.54
CA VAL A 485 -4.20 23.81 0.29
C VAL A 485 -2.71 24.05 0.52
N VAL A 486 -1.95 22.98 0.50
CA VAL A 486 -0.50 23.02 0.65
C VAL A 486 0.12 23.75 -0.54
N PRO A 487 0.94 24.82 -0.37
CA PRO A 487 1.57 25.53 -1.47
C PRO A 487 2.50 24.59 -2.25
N GLY A 488 2.27 24.51 -3.56
CA GLY A 488 3.01 23.61 -4.47
C GLY A 488 2.20 22.41 -4.96
N TRP A 489 1.11 22.08 -4.32
CA TRP A 489 0.10 21.16 -4.82
C TRP A 489 -1.05 21.96 -5.43
N ARG A 490 -1.13 22.00 -6.77
CA ARG A 490 -2.32 22.54 -7.45
C ARG A 490 -3.33 21.41 -7.59
N PRO A 491 -4.47 21.46 -6.89
CA PRO A 491 -5.61 20.62 -7.27
C PRO A 491 -6.03 21.03 -8.69
N ALA A 492 -6.43 20.07 -9.50
CA ALA A 492 -7.06 20.38 -10.79
C ALA A 492 -8.27 21.29 -10.55
N PRO A 493 -8.53 22.27 -11.44
CA PRO A 493 -9.66 23.18 -11.29
C PRO A 493 -10.96 22.37 -11.17
N PRO A 494 -11.91 22.81 -10.33
CA PRO A 494 -13.19 22.14 -10.20
C PRO A 494 -13.85 22.07 -11.56
N ARG A 495 -14.28 20.87 -11.95
CA ARG A 495 -15.07 20.71 -13.18
C ARG A 495 -16.35 21.54 -13.04
N PRO A 496 -16.79 22.23 -14.10
CA PRO A 496 -18.09 22.87 -14.11
C PRO A 496 -19.16 21.86 -13.74
N ALA A 497 -20.08 22.26 -12.90
CA ALA A 497 -21.20 21.42 -12.43
C ALA A 497 -21.86 20.74 -13.65
N PRO A 498 -22.17 19.45 -13.59
CA PRO A 498 -22.85 18.78 -14.67
C PRO A 498 -24.19 19.48 -14.93
N ARG A 499 -24.42 19.86 -16.18
CA ARG A 499 -25.72 20.40 -16.59
C ARG A 499 -26.82 19.40 -16.18
N PRO A 500 -27.95 19.86 -15.69
CA PRO A 500 -29.04 18.95 -15.32
C PRO A 500 -29.39 18.06 -16.52
N VAL A 501 -29.20 16.76 -16.35
CA VAL A 501 -29.58 15.76 -17.33
C VAL A 501 -31.11 15.80 -17.42
N ARG A 502 -31.65 16.14 -18.59
CA ARG A 502 -33.09 15.96 -18.86
C ARG A 502 -33.41 14.48 -18.59
N PRO A 503 -34.50 14.18 -17.90
CA PRO A 503 -34.93 12.81 -17.69
C PRO A 503 -35.15 12.14 -19.08
N ALA A 504 -34.60 10.96 -19.24
CA ALA A 504 -34.80 10.15 -20.43
C ALA A 504 -36.28 9.89 -20.63
N PRO A 505 -36.77 9.90 -21.89
CA PRO A 505 -38.16 9.53 -22.17
C PRO A 505 -38.41 8.08 -21.71
N PRO A 506 -39.62 7.75 -21.27
CA PRO A 506 -39.97 6.40 -20.84
C PRO A 506 -39.75 5.39 -21.96
N PRO A 507 -39.34 4.15 -21.66
CA PRO A 507 -39.12 3.12 -22.66
C PRO A 507 -40.39 2.83 -23.42
N ALA A 508 -40.27 2.67 -24.76
CA ALA A 508 -41.38 2.31 -25.64
C ALA A 508 -41.97 0.95 -25.18
N PRO A 509 -43.27 0.74 -25.33
CA PRO A 509 -43.92 -0.51 -24.97
C PRO A 509 -43.37 -1.67 -25.85
N PRO A 510 -43.27 -2.89 -25.30
CA PRO A 510 -42.74 -4.03 -26.03
C PRO A 510 -43.61 -4.35 -27.26
N ALA A 511 -42.97 -4.62 -28.37
CA ALA A 511 -43.61 -5.01 -29.61
C ALA A 511 -44.40 -6.33 -29.42
N PRO A 512 -45.56 -6.50 -30.07
CA PRO A 512 -46.36 -7.71 -29.94
C PRO A 512 -45.61 -8.94 -30.51
N PRO A 513 -45.86 -10.14 -29.96
CA PRO A 513 -45.16 -11.34 -30.36
C PRO A 513 -45.47 -11.69 -31.83
N LYS A 514 -44.44 -11.95 -32.62
CA LYS A 514 -44.56 -12.42 -33.99
C LYS A 514 -45.22 -13.80 -34.02
N SER A 515 -46.28 -13.95 -34.80
CA SER A 515 -46.98 -15.20 -35.07
C SER A 515 -46.02 -16.26 -35.61
N PRO A 516 -46.20 -17.55 -35.30
CA PRO A 516 -45.32 -18.62 -35.75
C PRO A 516 -45.47 -18.84 -37.26
N ALA A 517 -44.34 -18.81 -37.97
CA ALA A 517 -44.25 -19.12 -39.38
C ALA A 517 -44.64 -20.60 -39.65
N ARG A 518 -45.53 -20.82 -40.59
CA ARG A 518 -45.91 -22.15 -41.10
C ARG A 518 -44.67 -22.87 -41.63
N ARG A 519 -44.40 -24.07 -41.11
CA ARG A 519 -43.40 -24.99 -41.67
C ARG A 519 -43.91 -25.57 -42.99
N GLU A 520 -43.18 -25.36 -44.08
CA GLU A 520 -43.30 -26.15 -45.33
C GLU A 520 -42.62 -27.52 -45.16
N PRO A 521 -43.13 -28.58 -45.82
CA PRO A 521 -42.64 -29.94 -45.65
C PRO A 521 -41.32 -30.20 -46.41
N ALA A 522 -40.40 -30.90 -45.72
CA ALA A 522 -39.08 -31.27 -46.19
C ALA A 522 -39.16 -32.21 -47.44
N LYS A 523 -38.44 -31.87 -48.47
CA LYS A 523 -38.17 -32.75 -49.64
C LYS A 523 -37.14 -33.82 -49.24
N VAL A 524 -37.58 -35.08 -49.36
CA VAL A 524 -36.78 -36.29 -49.25
C VAL A 524 -35.70 -36.30 -50.35
N ARG A 525 -34.42 -36.32 -49.99
CA ARG A 525 -33.29 -36.64 -50.85
C ARG A 525 -32.81 -38.06 -50.60
N ARG A 526 -32.78 -38.86 -51.64
CA ARG A 526 -32.36 -40.26 -51.71
C ARG A 526 -30.88 -40.47 -51.34
N ALA A 527 -30.64 -41.61 -50.71
CA ALA A 527 -29.34 -42.12 -50.34
C ALA A 527 -28.42 -42.41 -51.53
N GLY A 528 -27.20 -41.91 -51.50
CA GLY A 528 -26.13 -42.25 -52.45
C GLY A 528 -25.07 -43.14 -51.73
N LYS A 529 -24.68 -44.16 -52.46
CA LYS A 529 -23.86 -45.34 -52.08
C LYS A 529 -22.46 -44.99 -51.50
N LYS A 530 -22.03 -45.71 -50.47
CA LYS A 530 -20.66 -45.82 -49.99
C LYS A 530 -19.72 -46.46 -51.02
N PRO A 531 -18.44 -46.03 -51.19
CA PRO A 531 -17.40 -46.82 -51.82
C PRO A 531 -16.61 -47.63 -50.80
N ARG A 532 -16.21 -48.84 -51.21
CA ARG A 532 -15.44 -49.88 -50.50
C ARG A 532 -13.95 -49.54 -50.34
N PRO A 533 -13.23 -50.06 -49.31
CA PRO A 533 -11.82 -49.81 -49.09
C PRO A 533 -10.92 -50.69 -50.00
N ARG A 534 -9.75 -50.18 -50.40
CA ARG A 534 -8.67 -50.85 -51.11
C ARG A 534 -7.61 -51.41 -50.13
N PRO A 535 -6.96 -52.50 -50.50
CA PRO A 535 -6.13 -53.30 -49.56
C PRO A 535 -4.69 -52.79 -49.41
N ARG A 536 -4.14 -53.09 -48.22
CA ARG A 536 -2.75 -52.93 -47.83
C ARG A 536 -1.80 -53.79 -48.68
N ARG A 537 -0.68 -53.25 -49.14
CA ARG A 537 0.47 -54.02 -49.63
C ARG A 537 1.61 -53.91 -48.61
N GLY A 538 2.23 -55.00 -48.42
CA GLY A 538 3.08 -55.57 -47.47
C GLY A 538 4.46 -54.94 -47.29
N ALA A 539 5.01 -55.37 -46.18
CA ALA A 539 6.33 -55.15 -45.67
C ALA A 539 7.47 -55.67 -46.54
N ARG A 540 8.61 -55.01 -46.52
CA ARG A 540 9.92 -55.69 -46.65
C ARG A 540 10.92 -55.09 -45.67
N SER A 541 11.40 -55.96 -44.86
CA SER A 541 12.56 -55.87 -44.00
C SER A 541 13.87 -55.64 -44.81
N ARG A 542 14.81 -54.87 -44.31
CA ARG A 542 16.25 -55.20 -44.43
C ARG A 542 17.02 -54.78 -43.20
N ARG A 543 17.67 -55.77 -42.68
CA ARG A 543 18.72 -55.74 -41.64
C ARG A 543 20.05 -55.20 -42.19
N ARG A 544 20.94 -54.88 -41.22
CA ARG A 544 22.44 -54.73 -41.28
C ARG A 544 22.91 -53.33 -41.68
N ARG A 545 23.80 -52.66 -40.98
CA ARG A 545 24.82 -52.98 -39.95
C ARG A 545 24.92 -51.85 -38.96
#